data_81f10b61489e7232a1693e0dcc6ae28d
#
_entry.id   81f10b61489e7232a1693e0dcc6ae28d
#
_cell.length_a   1.000
_cell.length_b   1.000
_cell.length_c   1.000
_cell.angle_alpha   90.00
_cell.angle_beta   90.00
_cell.angle_gamma   90.00
#
_symmetry.space_group_name_H-M   'P 1'
#
loop_
_entity.id
_entity.type
_entity.pdbx_description
1 polymer ?
#
loop_
_entity_poly.entity_id
_entity_poly.type
_entity_poly.pdbx_seq_one_letter_code
_entity_poly.pdbx_strand_id
1 'polypeptide(L)'
;MATNHAVAPATAPNLSFNLMRVLSLPWLDRTIAVIACVPLVYGAYYRYQHFHHGLPLIASVLNVLILVVTMVIRRPPKRVTPNPWYWLLAFVASYWLTFIIFFLQKGNPLVANWISDSVAILGLLVAICARLSLGRNIGLVPAQRELVHTGAYAFMRHPVYTGVLFTHLAFVLRAYSPLNALLMGLGVFWFIPVKSLVEEDFLRHDPQYAAYMQGVRARWIPFVI
;
A
#
# COMPACT_ATOMS: atom_id res chain seq x y z
N MET A 1 -18.56 -57.04 -23.84
CA MET A 1 -18.55 -56.20 -22.64
C MET A 1 -18.02 -54.84 -23.03
N ALA A 2 -18.91 -53.88 -23.19
CA ALA A 2 -18.54 -52.50 -23.56
C ALA A 2 -18.46 -51.68 -22.29
N THR A 3 -17.27 -51.19 -21.96
CA THR A 3 -17.04 -50.30 -20.81
C THR A 3 -17.46 -48.87 -21.20
N ASN A 4 -18.59 -48.43 -20.68
CA ASN A 4 -19.03 -47.04 -20.73
C ASN A 4 -18.07 -46.18 -19.91
N HIS A 5 -17.16 -45.44 -20.53
CA HIS A 5 -16.49 -44.34 -19.94
C HIS A 5 -17.47 -43.16 -19.83
N ALA A 6 -18.05 -42.98 -18.65
CA ALA A 6 -18.80 -41.79 -18.33
C ALA A 6 -17.84 -40.58 -18.33
N VAL A 7 -18.00 -39.71 -19.31
CA VAL A 7 -17.33 -38.39 -19.36
C VAL A 7 -17.89 -37.56 -18.19
N ALA A 8 -17.04 -37.27 -17.23
CA ALA A 8 -17.40 -36.36 -16.11
C ALA A 8 -17.87 -35.02 -16.70
N PRO A 9 -18.99 -34.45 -16.19
CA PRO A 9 -19.47 -33.16 -16.67
C PRO A 9 -18.41 -32.10 -16.43
N ALA A 10 -18.09 -31.34 -17.48
CA ALA A 10 -17.23 -30.17 -17.39
C ALA A 10 -17.81 -29.23 -16.33
N THR A 11 -17.14 -29.09 -15.20
CA THR A 11 -17.52 -28.17 -14.13
C THR A 11 -17.57 -26.77 -14.72
N ALA A 12 -18.74 -26.12 -14.66
CA ALA A 12 -18.91 -24.73 -15.07
C ALA A 12 -17.81 -23.87 -14.44
N PRO A 13 -17.13 -23.00 -15.20
CA PRO A 13 -16.06 -22.17 -14.66
C PRO A 13 -16.60 -21.32 -13.52
N ASN A 14 -15.99 -21.48 -12.35
CA ASN A 14 -16.40 -20.80 -11.14
C ASN A 14 -16.39 -19.28 -11.39
N LEU A 15 -17.47 -18.57 -11.08
CA LEU A 15 -17.62 -17.12 -11.31
C LEU A 15 -16.42 -16.32 -10.75
N SER A 16 -15.87 -16.75 -9.63
CA SER A 16 -14.67 -16.18 -9.01
C SER A 16 -13.41 -16.34 -9.91
N PHE A 17 -13.28 -17.45 -10.62
CA PHE A 17 -12.16 -17.69 -11.54
C PHE A 17 -12.22 -16.76 -12.75
N ASN A 18 -13.41 -16.59 -13.33
CA ASN A 18 -13.64 -15.67 -14.45
C ASN A 18 -13.37 -14.22 -14.04
N LEU A 19 -13.84 -13.79 -12.86
CA LEU A 19 -13.60 -12.45 -12.33
C LEU A 19 -12.11 -12.18 -12.11
N MET A 20 -11.36 -13.12 -11.50
CA MET A 20 -9.90 -12.99 -11.35
C MET A 20 -9.19 -12.81 -12.69
N ARG A 21 -9.58 -13.55 -13.71
CA ARG A 21 -9.01 -13.46 -15.05
C ARG A 21 -9.29 -12.09 -15.69
N VAL A 22 -10.51 -11.58 -15.57
CA VAL A 22 -10.89 -10.25 -16.09
C VAL A 22 -10.10 -9.15 -15.36
N LEU A 23 -10.03 -9.19 -14.03
CA LEU A 23 -9.31 -8.19 -13.23
C LEU A 23 -7.79 -8.21 -13.46
N SER A 24 -7.23 -9.30 -13.98
CA SER A 24 -5.81 -9.40 -14.32
C SER A 24 -5.50 -8.99 -15.76
N LEU A 25 -6.49 -8.58 -16.57
CA LEU A 25 -6.24 -8.05 -17.91
C LEU A 25 -5.34 -6.81 -17.86
N PRO A 26 -4.26 -6.76 -18.67
CA PRO A 26 -3.26 -5.69 -18.55
C PRO A 26 -3.82 -4.28 -18.76
N TRP A 27 -4.76 -4.12 -19.67
CA TRP A 27 -5.39 -2.82 -19.95
C TRP A 27 -6.28 -2.39 -18.78
N LEU A 28 -7.07 -3.30 -18.20
CA LEU A 28 -7.94 -3.01 -17.06
C LEU A 28 -7.13 -2.68 -15.81
N ASP A 29 -6.07 -3.46 -15.54
CA ASP A 29 -5.15 -3.19 -14.44
C ASP A 29 -4.51 -1.79 -14.55
N ARG A 30 -4.10 -1.38 -15.76
CA ARG A 30 -3.56 -0.03 -16.00
C ARG A 30 -4.60 1.07 -15.84
N THR A 31 -5.81 0.87 -16.37
CA THR A 31 -6.90 1.84 -16.22
C THR A 31 -7.24 2.06 -14.75
N ILE A 32 -7.38 0.99 -13.98
CA ILE A 32 -7.59 1.06 -12.53
C ILE A 32 -6.43 1.78 -11.85
N ALA A 33 -5.17 1.51 -12.27
CA ALA A 33 -4.00 2.19 -11.71
C ALA A 33 -4.02 3.71 -11.94
N VAL A 34 -4.34 4.14 -13.16
CA VAL A 34 -4.41 5.56 -13.50
C VAL A 34 -5.52 6.26 -12.73
N ILE A 35 -6.73 5.69 -12.70
CA ILE A 35 -7.84 6.23 -11.92
C ILE A 35 -7.47 6.31 -10.43
N ALA A 36 -6.82 5.29 -9.91
CA ALA A 36 -6.36 5.24 -8.53
C ALA A 36 -5.29 6.31 -8.19
N CYS A 37 -4.55 6.82 -9.17
CA CYS A 37 -3.59 7.89 -8.94
C CYS A 37 -4.24 9.29 -8.78
N VAL A 38 -5.44 9.51 -9.34
CA VAL A 38 -6.09 10.82 -9.33
C VAL A 38 -6.27 11.40 -7.92
N PRO A 39 -6.87 10.70 -6.94
CA PRO A 39 -7.02 11.24 -5.58
C PRO A 39 -5.67 11.48 -4.89
N LEU A 40 -4.64 10.69 -5.21
CA LEU A 40 -3.30 10.85 -4.62
C LEU A 40 -2.63 12.13 -5.13
N VAL A 41 -2.72 12.40 -6.44
CA VAL A 41 -2.20 13.64 -7.05
C VAL A 41 -2.98 14.84 -6.52
N TYR A 42 -4.31 14.75 -6.46
CA TYR A 42 -5.15 15.80 -5.89
C TYR A 42 -4.80 16.07 -4.41
N GLY A 43 -4.64 15.05 -3.59
CA GLY A 43 -4.21 15.20 -2.20
C GLY A 43 -2.81 15.82 -2.05
N ALA A 44 -1.89 15.51 -2.96
CA ALA A 44 -0.57 16.16 -2.98
C ALA A 44 -0.67 17.64 -3.37
N TYR A 45 -1.48 17.96 -4.38
CA TYR A 45 -1.77 19.33 -4.80
C TYR A 45 -2.44 20.15 -3.68
N TYR A 46 -3.47 19.57 -3.04
CA TYR A 46 -4.15 20.21 -1.91
C TYR A 46 -3.19 20.54 -0.77
N ARG A 47 -2.30 19.61 -0.41
CA ARG A 47 -1.24 19.85 0.59
C ARG A 47 -0.31 20.96 0.18
N TYR A 48 0.07 21.03 -1.10
CA TYR A 48 0.92 22.09 -1.63
C TYR A 48 0.29 23.49 -1.45
N GLN A 49 -1.01 23.60 -1.64
CA GLN A 49 -1.75 24.86 -1.52
C GLN A 49 -1.98 25.31 -0.07
N HIS A 50 -2.21 24.36 0.87
CA HIS A 50 -2.69 24.68 2.21
C HIS A 50 -1.65 24.50 3.32
N PHE A 51 -0.61 23.74 3.08
CA PHE A 51 0.44 23.49 4.09
C PHE A 51 1.78 24.03 3.58
N HIS A 52 2.39 24.89 4.40
CA HIS A 52 3.57 25.65 4.01
C HIS A 52 4.80 24.81 3.67
N HIS A 53 5.59 25.40 2.81
CA HIS A 53 6.72 24.88 2.05
C HIS A 53 7.89 24.41 2.93
N GLY A 54 8.57 23.38 2.49
CA GLY A 54 9.78 22.88 3.09
C GLY A 54 10.18 21.53 2.49
N LEU A 55 11.30 21.02 2.98
CA LEU A 55 11.85 19.74 2.53
C LEU A 55 10.84 18.57 2.62
N PRO A 56 9.99 18.45 3.66
CA PRO A 56 8.96 17.40 3.73
C PRO A 56 7.94 17.47 2.59
N LEU A 57 7.59 18.67 2.11
CA LEU A 57 6.67 18.81 0.99
C LEU A 57 7.29 18.33 -0.31
N ILE A 58 8.53 18.74 -0.60
CA ILE A 58 9.25 18.31 -1.80
C ILE A 58 9.38 16.79 -1.81
N ALA A 59 9.79 16.19 -0.69
CA ALA A 59 9.86 14.75 -0.53
C ALA A 59 8.49 14.06 -0.71
N SER A 60 7.40 14.66 -0.20
CA SER A 60 6.04 14.15 -0.38
C SER A 60 5.61 14.16 -1.85
N VAL A 61 5.87 15.25 -2.58
CA VAL A 61 5.58 15.36 -4.01
C VAL A 61 6.39 14.33 -4.79
N LEU A 62 7.69 14.21 -4.49
CA LEU A 62 8.55 13.22 -5.12
C LEU A 62 8.08 11.78 -4.86
N ASN A 63 7.65 11.49 -3.63
CA ASN A 63 7.07 10.20 -3.28
C ASN A 63 5.78 9.87 -4.06
N VAL A 64 4.88 10.86 -4.24
CA VAL A 64 3.68 10.69 -5.08
C VAL A 64 4.06 10.50 -6.54
N LEU A 65 5.03 11.26 -7.06
CA LEU A 65 5.51 11.11 -8.43
C LEU A 65 6.07 9.70 -8.69
N ILE A 66 6.92 9.20 -7.81
CA ILE A 66 7.45 7.83 -7.89
C ILE A 66 6.31 6.81 -7.86
N LEU A 67 5.31 7.00 -6.99
CA LEU A 67 4.15 6.12 -6.94
C LEU A 67 3.38 6.14 -8.26
N VAL A 68 3.06 7.30 -8.81
CA VAL A 68 2.35 7.44 -10.10
C VAL A 68 3.12 6.74 -11.22
N VAL A 69 4.40 7.05 -11.36
CA VAL A 69 5.25 6.43 -12.40
C VAL A 69 5.26 4.90 -12.25
N THR A 70 5.50 4.40 -11.05
CA THR A 70 5.56 2.95 -10.82
C THR A 70 4.21 2.28 -11.03
N MET A 71 3.08 2.97 -10.74
CA MET A 71 1.74 2.45 -11.01
C MET A 71 1.43 2.35 -12.51
N VAL A 72 1.86 3.34 -13.30
CA VAL A 72 1.63 3.33 -14.76
C VAL A 72 2.47 2.25 -15.45
N ILE A 73 3.74 2.08 -15.03
CA ILE A 73 4.66 1.12 -15.65
C ILE A 73 4.63 -0.28 -15.00
N ARG A 74 3.73 -0.50 -14.03
CA ARG A 74 3.68 -1.75 -13.27
C ARG A 74 3.45 -2.97 -14.14
N ARG A 75 3.91 -4.11 -13.68
CA ARG A 75 3.64 -5.40 -14.31
C ARG A 75 2.19 -5.82 -14.07
N PRO A 76 1.53 -6.43 -15.07
CA PRO A 76 0.21 -7.01 -14.85
C PRO A 76 0.27 -8.07 -13.75
N PRO A 77 -0.78 -8.20 -12.94
CA PRO A 77 -0.81 -9.22 -11.89
C PRO A 77 -0.99 -10.62 -12.49
N LYS A 78 -0.37 -11.62 -11.88
CA LYS A 78 -0.61 -13.05 -12.18
C LYS A 78 -1.97 -13.49 -11.63
N ARG A 79 -2.32 -12.99 -10.44
CA ARG A 79 -3.60 -13.24 -9.77
C ARG A 79 -3.99 -12.00 -8.98
N VAL A 80 -5.29 -11.71 -8.92
CA VAL A 80 -5.87 -10.62 -8.11
C VAL A 80 -6.94 -11.23 -7.23
N THR A 81 -7.08 -10.73 -6.01
CA THR A 81 -8.14 -11.19 -5.11
C THR A 81 -9.52 -10.88 -5.69
N PRO A 82 -10.46 -11.84 -5.74
CA PRO A 82 -11.83 -11.59 -6.14
C PRO A 82 -12.69 -11.05 -5.00
N ASN A 83 -12.17 -10.98 -3.77
CA ASN A 83 -12.92 -10.58 -2.59
C ASN A 83 -13.13 -9.05 -2.60
N PRO A 84 -14.37 -8.55 -2.71
CA PRO A 84 -14.65 -7.12 -2.77
C PRO A 84 -14.30 -6.39 -1.46
N TRP A 85 -14.36 -7.06 -0.32
CA TRP A 85 -13.95 -6.49 0.96
C TRP A 85 -12.45 -6.20 1.01
N TYR A 86 -11.63 -7.03 0.37
CA TYR A 86 -10.19 -6.79 0.27
C TYR A 86 -9.90 -5.58 -0.62
N TRP A 87 -10.70 -5.36 -1.65
CA TRP A 87 -10.63 -4.16 -2.49
C TRP A 87 -11.00 -2.91 -1.71
N LEU A 88 -12.14 -2.94 -1.01
CA LEU A 88 -12.60 -1.81 -0.20
C LEU A 88 -11.58 -1.44 0.87
N LEU A 89 -11.08 -2.43 1.62
CA LEU A 89 -10.08 -2.22 2.66
C LEU A 89 -8.78 -1.66 2.08
N ALA A 90 -8.30 -2.23 0.98
CA ALA A 90 -7.08 -1.77 0.33
C ALA A 90 -7.24 -0.32 -0.18
N PHE A 91 -8.41 0.03 -0.71
CA PHE A 91 -8.73 1.38 -1.14
C PHE A 91 -8.75 2.34 0.05
N VAL A 92 -9.56 2.07 1.08
CA VAL A 92 -9.65 2.92 2.27
C VAL A 92 -8.28 3.11 2.92
N ALA A 93 -7.53 2.04 3.14
CA ALA A 93 -6.20 2.12 3.76
C ALA A 93 -5.19 2.91 2.91
N SER A 94 -5.23 2.76 1.58
CA SER A 94 -4.29 3.45 0.68
C SER A 94 -4.58 4.94 0.56
N TYR A 95 -5.85 5.34 0.66
CA TYR A 95 -6.29 6.73 0.50
C TYR A 95 -6.66 7.39 1.82
N TRP A 96 -6.47 6.72 2.95
CA TRP A 96 -6.86 7.22 4.27
C TRP A 96 -6.37 8.64 4.51
N LEU A 97 -5.08 8.90 4.34
CA LEU A 97 -4.52 10.24 4.52
C LEU A 97 -5.11 11.28 3.55
N THR A 98 -5.47 10.87 2.35
CA THR A 98 -6.13 11.75 1.37
C THR A 98 -7.57 12.08 1.78
N PHE A 99 -8.29 11.12 2.34
CA PHE A 99 -9.66 11.35 2.81
C PHE A 99 -9.72 12.21 4.06
N ILE A 100 -8.85 11.97 5.03
CA ILE A 100 -8.88 12.71 6.30
C ILE A 100 -8.29 14.12 6.20
N ILE A 101 -7.59 14.45 5.10
CA ILE A 101 -6.89 15.75 4.98
C ILE A 101 -7.84 16.95 5.15
N PHE A 102 -9.11 16.81 4.75
CA PHE A 102 -10.12 17.84 4.88
C PHE A 102 -10.66 18.00 6.32
N PHE A 103 -10.39 17.02 7.16
CA PHE A 103 -10.83 17.00 8.57
C PHE A 103 -9.70 17.35 9.54
N LEU A 104 -8.46 17.44 9.03
CA LEU A 104 -7.31 17.79 9.86
C LEU A 104 -7.42 19.22 10.35
N GLN A 105 -7.15 19.40 11.64
CA GLN A 105 -7.22 20.69 12.31
C GLN A 105 -5.83 21.32 12.46
N LYS A 106 -5.80 22.63 12.62
CA LYS A 106 -4.60 23.30 13.14
C LYS A 106 -4.36 22.78 14.56
N GLY A 107 -3.24 22.10 14.75
CA GLY A 107 -2.84 21.55 16.04
C GLY A 107 -1.62 22.29 16.57
N ASN A 108 -1.28 22.00 17.83
CA ASN A 108 -0.07 22.52 18.47
C ASN A 108 1.09 21.53 18.29
N PRO A 109 2.32 22.01 18.07
CA PRO A 109 3.47 21.12 17.99
C PRO A 109 3.77 20.52 19.37
N LEU A 110 3.94 19.20 19.44
CA LEU A 110 4.37 18.48 20.64
C LEU A 110 5.89 18.52 20.82
N VAL A 111 6.62 18.74 19.73
CA VAL A 111 8.08 18.78 19.69
C VAL A 111 8.55 19.94 18.82
N ALA A 112 9.82 20.28 18.90
CA ALA A 112 10.43 21.24 17.99
C ALA A 112 10.24 20.80 16.52
N ASN A 113 9.99 21.78 15.65
CA ASN A 113 9.65 21.51 14.24
C ASN A 113 10.68 20.63 13.53
N TRP A 114 11.96 20.83 13.80
CA TRP A 114 13.03 20.05 13.18
C TRP A 114 12.95 18.54 13.53
N ILE A 115 12.43 18.17 14.70
CA ILE A 115 12.24 16.77 15.11
C ILE A 115 11.14 16.14 14.24
N SER A 116 9.98 16.78 14.16
CA SER A 116 8.87 16.28 13.31
C SER A 116 9.26 16.23 11.85
N ASP A 117 10.02 17.22 11.35
CA ASP A 117 10.51 17.25 9.97
C ASP A 117 11.51 16.12 9.71
N SER A 118 12.42 15.83 10.63
CA SER A 118 13.35 14.71 10.54
C SER A 118 12.63 13.37 10.49
N VAL A 119 11.61 13.17 11.32
CA VAL A 119 10.77 11.95 11.32
C VAL A 119 10.00 11.82 9.99
N ALA A 120 9.45 12.92 9.47
CA ALA A 120 8.75 12.93 8.18
C ALA A 120 9.69 12.57 7.03
N ILE A 121 10.87 13.17 6.98
CA ILE A 121 11.87 12.88 5.95
C ILE A 121 12.32 11.43 6.01
N LEU A 122 12.61 10.91 7.21
CA LEU A 122 12.96 9.51 7.40
C LEU A 122 11.86 8.58 6.87
N GLY A 123 10.61 8.84 7.22
CA GLY A 123 9.47 8.07 6.74
C GLY A 123 9.33 8.09 5.22
N LEU A 124 9.49 9.27 4.61
CA LEU A 124 9.45 9.42 3.17
C LEU A 124 10.62 8.70 2.47
N LEU A 125 11.83 8.79 3.00
CA LEU A 125 12.99 8.07 2.46
C LEU A 125 12.78 6.55 2.52
N VAL A 126 12.29 6.03 3.65
CA VAL A 126 11.95 4.60 3.78
C VAL A 126 10.91 4.20 2.74
N ALA A 127 9.83 4.99 2.59
CA ALA A 127 8.77 4.70 1.61
C ALA A 127 9.27 4.78 0.15
N ILE A 128 10.14 5.74 -0.16
CA ILE A 128 10.76 5.88 -1.49
C ILE A 128 11.68 4.70 -1.77
N CYS A 129 12.59 4.37 -0.86
CA CYS A 129 13.49 3.22 -1.00
C CYS A 129 12.71 1.90 -1.17
N ALA A 130 11.64 1.72 -0.40
CA ALA A 130 10.77 0.57 -0.51
C ALA A 130 10.10 0.47 -1.89
N ARG A 131 9.58 1.59 -2.42
CA ARG A 131 8.96 1.62 -3.76
C ARG A 131 9.96 1.40 -4.87
N LEU A 132 11.16 1.96 -4.76
CA LEU A 132 12.24 1.72 -5.72
C LEU A 132 12.66 0.24 -5.71
N SER A 133 12.74 -0.38 -4.52
CA SER A 133 13.00 -1.83 -4.40
C SER A 133 11.89 -2.65 -5.04
N LEU A 134 10.61 -2.28 -4.83
CA LEU A 134 9.46 -2.96 -5.40
C LEU A 134 9.36 -2.78 -6.93
N GLY A 135 9.81 -1.63 -7.44
CA GLY A 135 9.84 -1.30 -8.86
C GLY A 135 8.48 -1.47 -9.52
N ARG A 136 8.43 -2.32 -10.56
CA ARG A 136 7.22 -2.58 -11.34
C ARG A 136 6.22 -3.55 -10.68
N ASN A 137 6.53 -4.07 -9.50
CA ASN A 137 5.67 -5.04 -8.79
C ASN A 137 4.69 -4.39 -7.80
N ILE A 138 4.55 -3.08 -7.85
CA ILE A 138 3.66 -2.31 -6.97
C ILE A 138 2.18 -2.62 -7.26
N GLY A 139 1.36 -2.65 -6.19
CA GLY A 139 -0.09 -2.80 -6.26
C GLY A 139 -0.80 -2.04 -5.14
N LEU A 140 -2.06 -1.67 -5.37
CA LEU A 140 -2.94 -1.09 -4.35
C LEU A 140 -3.77 -2.16 -3.65
N VAL A 141 -4.23 -3.13 -4.41
CA VAL A 141 -5.01 -4.27 -3.92
C VAL A 141 -4.15 -5.52 -3.83
N PRO A 142 -4.51 -6.50 -2.97
CA PRO A 142 -3.80 -7.77 -2.90
C PRO A 142 -3.78 -8.45 -4.25
N ALA A 143 -2.59 -8.57 -4.81
CA ALA A 143 -2.37 -9.15 -6.12
C ALA A 143 -0.98 -9.80 -6.19
N GLN A 144 -0.93 -11.01 -6.71
CA GLN A 144 0.32 -11.71 -6.93
C GLN A 144 1.01 -11.18 -8.18
N ARG A 145 2.23 -10.70 -8.01
CA ARG A 145 3.17 -10.30 -9.07
C ARG A 145 4.47 -11.09 -8.92
N GLU A 146 5.58 -10.55 -9.34
CA GLU A 146 6.87 -11.15 -9.02
C GLU A 146 7.27 -10.83 -7.58
N LEU A 147 7.79 -11.83 -6.90
CA LEU A 147 8.29 -11.67 -5.53
C LEU A 147 9.53 -10.79 -5.53
N VAL A 148 9.50 -9.74 -4.70
CA VAL A 148 10.65 -8.90 -4.38
C VAL A 148 11.10 -9.21 -2.97
N HIS A 149 12.35 -9.66 -2.83
CA HIS A 149 12.98 -10.04 -1.55
C HIS A 149 14.33 -9.32 -1.33
N THR A 150 14.62 -8.31 -2.16
CA THR A 150 15.87 -7.54 -2.12
C THR A 150 15.63 -6.09 -1.68
N GLY A 151 16.70 -5.34 -1.43
CA GLY A 151 16.62 -3.97 -0.97
C GLY A 151 15.91 -3.86 0.39
N ALA A 152 14.96 -2.96 0.53
CA ALA A 152 14.20 -2.79 1.78
C ALA A 152 13.42 -4.04 2.19
N TYR A 153 13.02 -4.88 1.21
CA TYR A 153 12.29 -6.13 1.45
C TYR A 153 13.16 -7.29 1.96
N ALA A 154 14.47 -7.13 1.99
CA ALA A 154 15.37 -8.09 2.66
C ALA A 154 15.30 -7.98 4.19
N PHE A 155 14.85 -6.86 4.73
CA PHE A 155 14.84 -6.57 6.18
C PHE A 155 13.44 -6.66 6.80
N MET A 156 12.40 -6.34 6.02
CA MET A 156 11.01 -6.37 6.48
C MET A 156 10.05 -6.58 5.30
N ARG A 157 8.88 -7.14 5.58
CA ARG A 157 7.90 -7.50 4.53
C ARG A 157 7.10 -6.31 4.00
N HIS A 158 6.89 -5.27 4.82
CA HIS A 158 6.06 -4.11 4.47
C HIS A 158 6.78 -2.76 4.68
N PRO A 159 7.95 -2.53 4.06
CA PRO A 159 8.72 -1.30 4.28
C PRO A 159 8.00 -0.03 3.81
N VAL A 160 7.12 -0.11 2.80
CA VAL A 160 6.29 1.03 2.38
C VAL A 160 5.38 1.46 3.54
N TYR A 161 4.79 0.52 4.27
CA TYR A 161 3.91 0.85 5.39
C TYR A 161 4.68 1.43 6.56
N THR A 162 5.90 0.98 6.79
CA THR A 162 6.80 1.58 7.79
C THR A 162 7.04 3.07 7.50
N GLY A 163 7.32 3.41 6.24
CA GLY A 163 7.45 4.81 5.85
C GLY A 163 6.16 5.62 6.10
N VAL A 164 5.00 5.03 5.85
CA VAL A 164 3.71 5.66 6.12
C VAL A 164 3.48 5.83 7.62
N LEU A 165 3.85 4.85 8.47
CA LEU A 165 3.79 4.96 9.93
C LEU A 165 4.58 6.17 10.43
N PHE A 166 5.83 6.33 10.00
CA PHE A 166 6.65 7.49 10.36
C PHE A 166 6.04 8.82 9.89
N THR A 167 5.45 8.84 8.70
CA THR A 167 4.79 10.05 8.18
C THR A 167 3.58 10.45 9.03
N HIS A 168 2.77 9.49 9.47
CA HIS A 168 1.63 9.75 10.36
C HIS A 168 2.09 10.22 11.74
N LEU A 169 3.12 9.58 12.29
CA LEU A 169 3.73 9.99 13.55
C LEU A 169 4.26 11.43 13.47
N ALA A 170 5.01 11.75 12.42
CA ALA A 170 5.54 13.10 12.21
C ALA A 170 4.44 14.15 12.15
N PHE A 171 3.31 13.84 11.51
CA PHE A 171 2.16 14.74 11.45
C PHE A 171 1.57 15.00 12.84
N VAL A 172 1.37 13.96 13.65
CA VAL A 172 0.86 14.11 15.03
C VAL A 172 1.83 14.92 15.89
N LEU A 173 3.13 14.67 15.74
CA LEU A 173 4.16 15.45 16.47
C LEU A 173 4.16 16.93 16.09
N ARG A 174 3.85 17.24 14.82
CA ARG A 174 3.84 18.62 14.28
C ARG A 174 2.57 19.38 14.58
N ALA A 175 1.43 18.71 14.54
CA ALA A 175 0.11 19.33 14.60
C ALA A 175 -0.83 18.49 15.48
N TYR A 176 -0.49 18.38 16.75
CA TYR A 176 -1.30 17.63 17.70
C TYR A 176 -2.64 18.33 17.96
N SER A 177 -3.69 17.59 17.76
CA SER A 177 -5.01 17.77 18.35
C SER A 177 -5.60 16.39 18.63
N PRO A 178 -6.56 16.24 19.55
CA PRO A 178 -7.19 14.94 19.81
C PRO A 178 -7.78 14.30 18.54
N LEU A 179 -8.38 15.13 17.67
CA LEU A 179 -8.93 14.66 16.39
C LEU A 179 -7.82 14.19 15.44
N ASN A 180 -6.74 14.98 15.29
CA ASN A 180 -5.62 14.59 14.43
C ASN A 180 -4.97 13.29 14.93
N ALA A 181 -4.78 13.15 16.23
CA ALA A 181 -4.23 11.94 16.83
C ALA A 181 -5.15 10.72 16.62
N LEU A 182 -6.47 10.90 16.78
CA LEU A 182 -7.46 9.84 16.48
C LEU A 182 -7.42 9.42 15.00
N LEU A 183 -7.49 10.37 14.08
CA LEU A 183 -7.53 10.09 12.64
C LEU A 183 -6.23 9.42 12.17
N MET A 184 -5.07 9.91 12.63
CA MET A 184 -3.79 9.28 12.31
C MET A 184 -3.64 7.91 13.00
N GLY A 185 -4.09 7.80 14.25
CA GLY A 185 -4.10 6.54 14.99
C GLY A 185 -4.93 5.45 14.32
N LEU A 186 -6.10 5.78 13.78
CA LEU A 186 -6.90 4.83 12.99
C LEU A 186 -6.13 4.32 11.77
N GLY A 187 -5.40 5.19 11.06
CA GLY A 187 -4.53 4.77 9.96
C GLY A 187 -3.44 3.80 10.42
N VAL A 188 -2.75 4.15 11.49
CA VAL A 188 -1.58 3.41 12.02
C VAL A 188 -1.97 2.08 12.68
N PHE A 189 -2.98 2.09 13.54
CA PHE A 189 -3.29 0.94 14.40
C PHE A 189 -4.41 0.04 13.83
N TRP A 190 -5.12 0.50 12.82
CA TRP A 190 -6.21 -0.27 12.23
C TRP A 190 -5.99 -0.55 10.74
N PHE A 191 -5.97 0.47 9.89
CA PHE A 191 -5.98 0.25 8.44
C PHE A 191 -4.69 -0.37 7.92
N ILE A 192 -3.51 0.07 8.36
CA ILE A 192 -2.23 -0.46 7.90
C ILE A 192 -2.02 -1.91 8.36
N PRO A 193 -2.20 -2.26 9.66
CA PRO A 193 -2.10 -3.64 10.11
C PRO A 193 -3.08 -4.56 9.40
N VAL A 194 -4.35 -4.20 9.34
CA VAL A 194 -5.37 -5.05 8.70
C VAL A 194 -5.07 -5.24 7.22
N LYS A 195 -4.67 -4.18 6.50
CA LYS A 195 -4.28 -4.28 5.10
C LYS A 195 -3.10 -5.22 4.90
N SER A 196 -2.05 -5.10 5.71
CA SER A 196 -0.87 -5.96 5.59
C SER A 196 -1.19 -7.42 5.89
N LEU A 197 -2.06 -7.70 6.87
CA LEU A 197 -2.51 -9.05 7.20
C LEU A 197 -3.30 -9.68 6.05
N VAL A 198 -4.22 -8.93 5.47
CA VAL A 198 -5.03 -9.38 4.32
C VAL A 198 -4.15 -9.63 3.09
N GLU A 199 -3.15 -8.79 2.86
CA GLU A 199 -2.20 -8.95 1.77
C GLU A 199 -1.34 -10.21 1.96
N GLU A 200 -0.81 -10.43 3.17
CA GLU A 200 -0.07 -11.65 3.51
C GLU A 200 -0.95 -12.90 3.42
N ASP A 201 -2.19 -12.84 3.88
CA ASP A 201 -3.14 -13.95 3.79
C ASP A 201 -3.38 -14.37 2.33
N PHE A 202 -3.53 -13.42 1.44
CA PHE A 202 -3.66 -13.69 0.00
C PHE A 202 -2.38 -14.24 -0.61
N LEU A 203 -1.22 -13.66 -0.26
CA LEU A 203 0.07 -13.99 -0.88
C LEU A 203 0.69 -15.29 -0.35
N ARG A 204 0.43 -15.70 0.89
CA ARG A 204 0.98 -16.93 1.49
C ARG A 204 0.59 -18.22 0.76
N HIS A 205 -0.43 -18.17 -0.10
CA HIS A 205 -0.79 -19.30 -0.96
C HIS A 205 0.21 -19.53 -2.11
N ASP A 206 1.15 -18.59 -2.31
CA ASP A 206 2.30 -18.78 -3.18
C ASP A 206 3.45 -19.41 -2.37
N PRO A 207 3.97 -20.60 -2.78
CA PRO A 207 5.07 -21.25 -2.07
C PRO A 207 6.33 -20.38 -1.95
N GLN A 208 6.64 -19.54 -2.95
CA GLN A 208 7.78 -18.64 -2.92
C GLN A 208 7.59 -17.54 -1.86
N TYR A 209 6.38 -16.98 -1.76
CA TYR A 209 6.08 -15.99 -0.72
C TYR A 209 6.06 -16.61 0.67
N ALA A 210 5.52 -17.82 0.82
CA ALA A 210 5.54 -18.55 2.08
C ALA A 210 6.98 -18.80 2.58
N ALA A 211 7.89 -19.19 1.69
CA ALA A 211 9.32 -19.36 2.02
C ALA A 211 9.98 -18.01 2.39
N TYR A 212 9.66 -16.93 1.68
CA TYR A 212 10.13 -15.58 1.99
C TYR A 212 9.68 -15.13 3.39
N MET A 213 8.43 -15.39 3.78
CA MET A 213 7.92 -15.06 5.13
C MET A 213 8.68 -15.78 6.24
N GLN A 214 9.19 -17.00 6.00
CA GLN A 214 10.01 -17.71 6.97
C GLN A 214 11.39 -17.09 7.13
N GLY A 215 11.98 -16.58 6.03
CA GLY A 215 13.29 -15.92 6.05
C GLY A 215 13.23 -14.50 6.61
N VAL A 216 12.19 -13.74 6.28
CA VAL A 216 12.00 -12.34 6.72
C VAL A 216 10.84 -12.26 7.69
N ARG A 217 11.13 -12.40 8.99
CA ARG A 217 10.10 -12.42 10.05
C ARG A 217 9.53 -11.04 10.36
N ALA A 218 10.34 -10.01 10.28
CA ALA A 218 9.93 -8.63 10.55
C ALA A 218 8.84 -8.16 9.55
N ARG A 219 7.72 -7.68 10.07
CA ARG A 219 6.60 -7.20 9.25
C ARG A 219 6.77 -5.73 8.88
N TRP A 220 6.90 -4.86 9.87
CA TRP A 220 6.98 -3.40 9.67
C TRP A 220 8.28 -2.79 10.19
N ILE A 221 8.83 -3.29 11.29
CA ILE A 221 10.02 -2.75 11.92
C ILE A 221 11.09 -3.84 11.88
N PRO A 222 12.32 -3.55 11.37
CA PRO A 222 13.39 -4.53 11.37
C PRO A 222 13.63 -5.08 12.77
N PHE A 223 13.88 -6.36 12.86
CA PHE A 223 14.15 -7.09 14.10
C PHE A 223 12.99 -7.14 15.13
N VAL A 224 11.82 -6.59 14.81
CA VAL A 224 10.59 -6.73 15.60
C VAL A 224 9.63 -7.63 14.84
N ILE A 225 9.11 -8.66 15.53
CA ILE A 225 8.21 -9.68 14.95
C ILE A 225 6.79 -9.15 14.86
#